data_e9accb7aae63c65b064bfdfc77a4bc05
#
_entry.id   e9accb7aae63c65b064bfdfc77a4bc05
#
_cell.length_a   1.000
_cell.length_b   1.000
_cell.length_c   1.000
_cell.angle_alpha   90.00
_cell.angle_beta   90.00
_cell.angle_gamma   90.00
#
_symmetry.space_group_name_H-M   'P 1'
#
loop_
_entity.id
_entity.type
_entity.pdbx_description
1 polymer ?
#
loop_
_entity_poly.entity_id
_entity_poly.type
_entity_poly.pdbx_seq_one_letter_code
_entity_poly.pdbx_strand_id
1 'polypeptide(L)'
;MMKKRFNLAELQPKAYKAMLGFEAYLQSSDLSKQHINLIKIRASQINNCAYCLNMHTEEALKNGETQQRLFLISAWRETNLFTDEEKNILALTEETTLIHQHGVSDSVYDISVKLFGEN
;
A
#
# COMPACT_ATOMS: atom_id res chain seq x y z
N MET A 1 11.74 -17.90 -14.07
CA MET A 1 11.54 -17.74 -12.63
C MET A 1 12.78 -17.12 -12.00
N MET A 2 12.60 -16.13 -11.12
CA MET A 2 13.75 -15.49 -10.45
C MET A 2 14.41 -16.44 -9.46
N LYS A 3 15.75 -16.48 -9.46
CA LYS A 3 16.53 -17.23 -8.47
C LYS A 3 16.36 -16.58 -7.08
N LYS A 4 16.04 -17.37 -6.08
CA LYS A 4 16.03 -16.91 -4.68
C LYS A 4 17.42 -16.41 -4.29
N ARG A 5 17.53 -15.19 -3.81
CA ARG A 5 18.83 -14.57 -3.44
C ARG A 5 19.18 -14.85 -1.99
N PHE A 6 18.28 -14.51 -1.06
CA PHE A 6 18.48 -14.72 0.38
C PHE A 6 17.13 -14.71 1.11
N ASN A 7 17.15 -15.14 2.36
CA ASN A 7 16.02 -15.04 3.28
C ASN A 7 16.44 -14.15 4.46
N LEU A 8 15.85 -12.95 4.56
CA LEU A 8 16.19 -11.99 5.60
C LEU A 8 15.92 -12.54 7.02
N ALA A 9 14.82 -13.28 7.19
CA ALA A 9 14.46 -13.87 8.48
C ALA A 9 15.50 -14.85 8.99
N GLU A 10 16.15 -15.58 8.08
CA GLU A 10 17.22 -16.53 8.42
C GLU A 10 18.57 -15.84 8.66
N LEU A 11 18.90 -14.86 7.81
CA LEU A 11 20.21 -14.21 7.86
C LEU A 11 20.29 -13.12 8.95
N GLN A 12 19.23 -12.38 9.16
CA GLN A 12 19.16 -11.26 10.09
C GLN A 12 17.86 -11.29 10.90
N PRO A 13 17.66 -12.29 11.77
CA PRO A 13 16.40 -12.48 12.49
C PRO A 13 16.01 -11.28 13.36
N LYS A 14 16.99 -10.58 13.95
CA LYS A 14 16.71 -9.38 14.76
C LYS A 14 16.18 -8.22 13.91
N ALA A 15 16.75 -7.99 12.74
CA ALA A 15 16.28 -6.96 11.80
C ALA A 15 14.87 -7.28 11.29
N TYR A 16 14.64 -8.52 10.92
CA TYR A 16 13.33 -8.99 10.48
C TYR A 16 12.26 -8.82 11.58
N LYS A 17 12.59 -9.18 12.82
CA LYS A 17 11.70 -8.99 13.98
C LYS A 17 11.37 -7.52 14.23
N ALA A 18 12.37 -6.61 14.13
CA ALA A 18 12.15 -5.17 14.27
C ALA A 18 11.21 -4.63 13.18
N MET A 19 11.36 -5.09 11.94
CA MET A 19 10.48 -4.73 10.82
C MET A 19 9.05 -5.23 11.06
N LEU A 20 8.87 -6.46 11.55
CA LEU A 20 7.55 -6.99 11.89
C LEU A 20 6.90 -6.21 13.04
N GLY A 21 7.69 -5.74 14.01
CA GLY A 21 7.21 -4.87 15.09
C GLY A 21 6.70 -3.53 14.56
N PHE A 22 7.39 -2.92 13.62
CA PHE A 22 6.94 -1.70 12.95
C PHE A 22 5.65 -1.95 12.13
N GLU A 23 5.59 -3.05 11.40
CA GLU A 23 4.37 -3.44 10.67
C GLU A 23 3.17 -3.62 11.61
N ALA A 24 3.37 -4.26 12.77
CA ALA A 24 2.32 -4.42 13.78
C ALA A 24 1.82 -3.07 14.32
N TYR A 25 2.73 -2.12 14.53
CA TYR A 25 2.38 -0.75 14.90
C TYR A 25 1.50 -0.07 13.83
N LEU A 26 1.87 -0.18 12.56
CA LEU A 26 1.09 0.39 11.45
C LEU A 26 -0.30 -0.23 11.34
N GLN A 27 -0.43 -1.54 11.59
CA GLN A 27 -1.72 -2.23 11.60
C GLN A 27 -2.65 -1.78 12.75
N SER A 28 -2.08 -1.19 13.81
CA SER A 28 -2.85 -0.62 14.93
C SER A 28 -3.35 0.81 14.67
N SER A 29 -3.04 1.41 13.52
CA SER A 29 -3.50 2.75 13.16
C SER A 29 -5.02 2.82 12.98
N ASP A 30 -5.55 4.04 12.94
CA ASP A 30 -6.99 4.29 12.73
C ASP A 30 -7.44 4.07 11.27
N LEU A 31 -6.52 3.77 10.36
CA LEU A 31 -6.87 3.44 8.98
C LEU A 31 -7.65 2.12 8.92
N SER A 32 -8.68 2.10 8.11
CA SER A 32 -9.43 0.85 7.87
C SER A 32 -8.55 -0.20 7.20
N LYS A 33 -8.89 -1.48 7.38
CA LYS A 33 -8.20 -2.57 6.68
C LYS A 33 -8.28 -2.42 5.15
N GLN A 34 -9.39 -1.90 4.64
CA GLN A 34 -9.54 -1.62 3.21
C GLN A 34 -8.55 -0.57 2.73
N HIS A 35 -8.37 0.53 3.48
CA HIS A 35 -7.39 1.56 3.15
C HIS A 35 -5.96 1.01 3.19
N ILE A 36 -5.60 0.24 4.21
CA ILE A 36 -4.29 -0.40 4.33
C ILE A 36 -4.04 -1.35 3.15
N ASN A 37 -5.03 -2.14 2.76
CA ASN A 37 -4.92 -3.03 1.60
C ASN A 37 -4.68 -2.27 0.29
N LEU A 38 -5.39 -1.17 0.06
CA LEU A 38 -5.18 -0.33 -1.14
C LEU A 38 -3.75 0.21 -1.20
N ILE A 39 -3.23 0.71 -0.08
CA ILE A 39 -1.85 1.20 0.02
C ILE A 39 -0.86 0.09 -0.35
N LYS A 40 -0.99 -1.06 0.29
CA LYS A 40 -0.07 -2.19 0.11
C LYS A 40 -0.12 -2.76 -1.30
N ILE A 41 -1.32 -2.90 -1.87
CA ILE A 41 -1.49 -3.40 -3.24
C ILE A 41 -0.89 -2.42 -4.23
N ARG A 42 -1.19 -1.12 -4.11
CA ARG A 42 -0.67 -0.13 -5.06
C ARG A 42 0.87 -0.04 -5.00
N ALA A 43 1.43 0.05 -3.82
CA ALA A 43 2.88 0.04 -3.64
C ALA A 43 3.51 -1.23 -4.23
N SER A 44 2.89 -2.38 -4.03
CA SER A 44 3.36 -3.65 -4.57
C SER A 44 3.31 -3.71 -6.11
N GLN A 45 2.27 -3.10 -6.72
CA GLN A 45 2.18 -2.96 -8.18
C GLN A 45 3.34 -2.12 -8.72
N ILE A 46 3.60 -0.97 -8.11
CA ILE A 46 4.68 -0.07 -8.51
C ILE A 46 6.05 -0.74 -8.37
N ASN A 47 6.25 -1.48 -7.28
CA ASN A 47 7.49 -2.20 -7.00
C ASN A 47 7.63 -3.52 -7.80
N ASN A 48 6.63 -3.91 -8.57
CA ASN A 48 6.61 -5.18 -9.31
C ASN A 48 6.89 -6.40 -8.42
N CYS A 49 6.37 -6.40 -7.19
CA CYS A 49 6.57 -7.48 -6.23
C CYS A 49 5.44 -8.51 -6.34
N ALA A 50 5.65 -9.58 -7.11
CA ALA A 50 4.63 -10.61 -7.31
C ALA A 50 4.20 -11.29 -6.01
N TYR A 51 5.14 -11.60 -5.11
CA TYR A 51 4.85 -12.17 -3.80
C TYR A 51 3.94 -11.25 -2.97
N CYS A 52 4.28 -9.95 -2.94
CA CYS A 52 3.52 -8.96 -2.19
C CYS A 52 2.10 -8.79 -2.76
N LEU A 53 1.98 -8.72 -4.09
CA LEU A 53 0.69 -8.63 -4.76
C LEU A 53 -0.20 -9.82 -4.44
N ASN A 54 0.33 -11.03 -4.56
CA ASN A 54 -0.43 -12.25 -4.26
C ASN A 54 -0.96 -12.22 -2.82
N MET A 55 -0.08 -11.96 -1.87
CA MET A 55 -0.43 -11.93 -0.44
C MET A 55 -1.47 -10.86 -0.12
N HIS A 56 -1.26 -9.62 -0.57
CA HIS A 56 -2.15 -8.51 -0.25
C HIS A 56 -3.49 -8.55 -0.99
N THR A 57 -3.54 -9.10 -2.19
CA THR A 57 -4.82 -9.28 -2.90
C THR A 57 -5.66 -10.39 -2.29
N GLU A 58 -5.05 -11.50 -1.87
CA GLU A 58 -5.75 -12.54 -1.11
C GLU A 58 -6.32 -11.99 0.21
N GLU A 59 -5.53 -11.21 0.94
CA GLU A 59 -5.98 -10.58 2.18
C GLU A 59 -7.12 -9.59 1.93
N ALA A 60 -7.02 -8.77 0.91
CA ALA A 60 -8.05 -7.80 0.54
C ALA A 60 -9.39 -8.49 0.23
N LEU A 61 -9.37 -9.58 -0.53
CA LEU A 61 -10.57 -10.36 -0.83
C LEU A 61 -11.22 -10.94 0.43
N LYS A 62 -10.42 -11.42 1.38
CA LYS A 62 -10.91 -11.88 2.69
C LYS A 62 -11.55 -10.77 3.51
N ASN A 63 -11.09 -9.52 3.32
CA ASN A 63 -11.62 -8.33 4.00
C ASN A 63 -12.77 -7.66 3.24
N GLY A 64 -13.34 -8.29 2.23
CA GLY A 64 -14.53 -7.83 1.52
C GLY A 64 -14.26 -7.00 0.26
N GLU A 65 -13.00 -6.88 -0.20
CA GLU A 65 -12.68 -6.25 -1.46
C GLU A 65 -13.21 -7.08 -2.63
N THR A 66 -13.43 -6.45 -3.79
CA THR A 66 -13.90 -7.14 -4.99
C THR A 66 -12.79 -7.31 -6.02
N GLN A 67 -12.85 -8.40 -6.79
CA GLN A 67 -11.90 -8.62 -7.87
C GLN A 67 -11.91 -7.48 -8.88
N GLN A 68 -13.09 -6.94 -9.19
CA GLN A 68 -13.22 -5.84 -10.15
C GLN A 68 -12.44 -4.60 -9.70
N ARG A 69 -12.55 -4.23 -8.43
CA ARG A 69 -11.78 -3.10 -7.88
C ARG A 69 -10.29 -3.39 -7.87
N LEU A 70 -9.88 -4.61 -7.51
CA LEU A 70 -8.48 -5.02 -7.54
C LEU A 70 -7.87 -4.90 -8.95
N PHE A 71 -8.61 -5.30 -9.98
CA PHE A 71 -8.14 -5.16 -11.38
C PHE A 71 -7.94 -3.70 -11.80
N LEU A 72 -8.70 -2.78 -11.21
CA LEU A 72 -8.71 -1.37 -11.61
C LEU A 72 -7.85 -0.47 -10.71
N ILE A 73 -7.18 -0.99 -9.68
CA ILE A 73 -6.32 -0.18 -8.80
C ILE A 73 -5.24 0.54 -9.60
N SER A 74 -4.60 -0.11 -10.57
CA SER A 74 -3.56 0.53 -11.38
C SER A 74 -4.07 1.61 -12.33
N ALA A 75 -5.37 1.62 -12.60
CA ALA A 75 -6.06 2.58 -13.46
C ALA A 75 -7.13 3.40 -12.71
N TRP A 76 -6.94 3.59 -11.42
CA TRP A 76 -7.95 4.16 -10.53
C TRP A 76 -8.43 5.56 -10.94
N ARG A 77 -7.59 6.34 -11.60
CA ARG A 77 -7.96 7.70 -12.07
C ARG A 77 -9.05 7.70 -13.13
N GLU A 78 -9.15 6.61 -13.88
CA GLU A 78 -10.08 6.47 -15.04
C GLU A 78 -11.39 5.76 -14.66
N THR A 79 -11.66 5.54 -13.36
CA THR A 79 -12.86 4.85 -12.89
C THR A 79 -13.52 5.59 -11.73
N ASN A 80 -14.81 5.35 -11.53
CA ASN A 80 -15.61 5.87 -10.43
C ASN A 80 -15.77 4.85 -9.27
N LEU A 81 -15.02 3.76 -9.28
CA LEU A 81 -15.15 2.69 -8.27
C LEU A 81 -14.49 3.02 -6.92
N PHE A 82 -13.72 4.10 -6.84
CA PHE A 82 -13.00 4.49 -5.63
C PHE A 82 -13.56 5.80 -5.06
N THR A 83 -13.68 5.85 -3.72
CA THR A 83 -14.10 7.06 -3.02
C THR A 83 -13.03 8.14 -3.10
N ASP A 84 -13.37 9.38 -2.74
CA ASP A 84 -12.39 10.48 -2.70
C ASP A 84 -11.25 10.21 -1.71
N GLU A 85 -11.55 9.59 -0.56
CA GLU A 85 -10.53 9.16 0.40
C GLU A 85 -9.60 8.12 -0.20
N GLU A 86 -10.16 7.11 -0.85
CA GLU A 86 -9.38 6.04 -1.51
C GLU A 86 -8.52 6.58 -2.64
N LYS A 87 -9.04 7.51 -3.44
CA LYS A 87 -8.28 8.19 -4.50
C LYS A 87 -7.09 8.95 -3.93
N ASN A 88 -7.28 9.67 -2.82
CA ASN A 88 -6.19 10.36 -2.16
C ASN A 88 -5.13 9.39 -1.60
N ILE A 89 -5.56 8.29 -0.99
CA ILE A 89 -4.68 7.24 -0.52
C ILE A 89 -3.83 6.67 -1.66
N LEU A 90 -4.45 6.38 -2.80
CA LEU A 90 -3.75 5.87 -3.98
C LEU A 90 -2.77 6.88 -4.55
N ALA A 91 -3.14 8.15 -4.62
CA ALA A 91 -2.25 9.22 -5.06
C ALA A 91 -1.04 9.38 -4.13
N LEU A 92 -1.25 9.44 -2.82
CA LEU A 92 -0.19 9.53 -1.82
C LEU A 92 0.74 8.31 -1.87
N THR A 93 0.16 7.12 -2.04
CA THR A 93 0.94 5.87 -2.18
C THR A 93 1.86 5.92 -3.40
N GLU A 94 1.36 6.40 -4.54
CA GLU A 94 2.16 6.54 -5.76
C GLU A 94 3.30 7.54 -5.56
N GLU A 95 3.02 8.73 -5.05
CA GLU A 95 4.04 9.76 -4.84
C GLU A 95 5.08 9.32 -3.81
N THR A 96 4.69 8.66 -2.73
CA THR A 96 5.60 8.14 -1.72
C THR A 96 6.45 6.98 -2.24
N THR A 97 5.86 6.05 -2.97
CA THR A 97 6.59 4.90 -3.53
C THR A 97 7.57 5.34 -4.61
N LEU A 98 7.19 6.34 -5.41
CA LEU A 98 8.01 6.94 -6.47
C LEU A 98 8.64 8.27 -6.01
N ILE A 99 9.06 8.33 -4.76
CA ILE A 99 9.52 9.56 -4.09
C ILE A 99 10.63 10.29 -4.86
N HIS A 100 11.44 9.55 -5.61
CA HIS A 100 12.55 10.08 -6.41
C HIS A 100 12.11 10.92 -7.62
N GLN A 101 10.85 10.83 -8.04
CA GLN A 101 10.34 11.58 -9.20
C GLN A 101 10.15 13.07 -8.89
N HIS A 102 9.48 13.40 -7.80
CA HIS A 102 9.23 14.79 -7.41
C HIS A 102 8.85 14.95 -5.92
N GLY A 103 8.95 13.88 -5.13
CA GLY A 103 8.47 13.89 -3.75
C GLY A 103 6.95 13.88 -3.65
N VAL A 104 6.45 14.20 -2.47
CA VAL A 104 5.00 14.35 -2.24
C VAL A 104 4.59 15.78 -2.55
N SER A 105 3.61 15.96 -3.44
CA SER A 105 3.09 17.27 -3.81
C SER A 105 2.29 17.90 -2.67
N ASP A 106 2.32 19.23 -2.58
CA ASP A 106 1.55 19.98 -1.57
C ASP A 106 0.06 19.65 -1.67
N SER A 107 -0.47 19.54 -2.89
CA SER A 107 -1.89 19.26 -3.10
C SER A 107 -2.31 17.90 -2.54
N VAL A 108 -1.51 16.85 -2.75
CA VAL A 108 -1.80 15.53 -2.19
C VAL A 108 -1.62 15.53 -0.69
N TYR A 109 -0.57 16.17 -0.18
CA TYR A 109 -0.31 16.28 1.26
C TYR A 109 -1.46 17.00 1.98
N ASP A 110 -1.88 18.17 1.48
CA ASP A 110 -2.93 18.99 2.11
C ASP A 110 -4.27 18.25 2.15
N ILE A 111 -4.63 17.54 1.07
CA ILE A 111 -5.84 16.70 1.04
C ILE A 111 -5.72 15.55 2.05
N SER A 112 -4.56 14.93 2.15
CA SER A 112 -4.31 13.83 3.10
C SER A 112 -4.50 14.32 4.54
N VAL A 113 -3.92 15.45 4.89
CA VAL A 113 -4.09 16.05 6.24
C VAL A 113 -5.54 16.39 6.52
N LYS A 114 -6.25 16.94 5.53
CA LYS A 114 -7.67 17.27 5.66
C LYS A 114 -8.54 16.04 5.90
N LEU A 115 -8.26 14.93 5.23
CA LEU A 115 -9.06 13.72 5.32
C LEU A 115 -8.70 12.84 6.52
N PHE A 116 -7.43 12.77 6.89
CA PHE A 116 -6.90 11.80 7.86
C PHE A 116 -6.22 12.43 9.07
N GLY A 117 -5.97 13.74 9.08
CA GLY A 117 -5.21 14.42 10.12
C GLY A 117 -3.70 14.31 9.91
N GLU A 118 -2.95 14.85 10.86
CA GLU A 118 -1.47 14.87 10.82
C GLU A 118 -0.81 13.58 11.37
N ASN A 119 -1.59 12.73 12.00
CA ASN A 119 -1.10 11.50 12.65
C ASN A 119 -1.03 10.31 11.70
#